data_9bcfce4a17c0a3283a891e18568c1251
#
_entry.id   9bcfce4a17c0a3283a891e18568c1251
#
_cell.length_a   1.000
_cell.length_b   1.000
_cell.length_c   1.000
_cell.angle_alpha   90.00
_cell.angle_beta   90.00
_cell.angle_gamma   90.00
#
_symmetry.space_group_name_H-M   'P 1'
#
loop_
_entity.id
_entity.type
_entity.pdbx_description
1 polymer ?
#
loop_
_entity_poly.entity_id
_entity_poly.type
_entity_poly.pdbx_seq_one_letter_code
_entity_poly.pdbx_strand_id
1 'polypeptide(L)'
;MNYAGRMNAFVLKGKTIFDAIAVYKTTEGMTHLEFNYPEHIAGYDLEEIKKAMGNLKVNGFAVRWRKGFLDGNFTNPDDDLRQKAIDMCKEAADTCRELGGSVITLWLENDGFDYPFQMDYEHCWRQIVEAVRE
;
A
#
# COMPACT_ATOMS: atom_id res chain seq x y z
N MET A 1 -16.09 7.74 -16.88
CA MET A 1 -14.67 7.45 -16.59
C MET A 1 -14.50 7.58 -15.09
N ASN A 2 -13.72 6.72 -14.43
CA ASN A 2 -13.47 6.79 -12.99
C ASN A 2 -12.10 7.42 -12.73
N TYR A 3 -12.04 8.35 -11.80
CA TYR A 3 -10.78 8.98 -11.38
C TYR A 3 -10.52 8.66 -9.91
N ALA A 4 -9.29 8.29 -9.59
CA ALA A 4 -8.85 8.01 -8.23
C ALA A 4 -7.89 9.09 -7.72
N GLY A 5 -8.15 9.61 -6.54
CA GLY A 5 -7.28 10.56 -5.85
C GLY A 5 -6.36 9.85 -4.86
N ARG A 6 -5.06 10.18 -4.89
CA ARG A 6 -4.05 9.66 -3.95
C ARG A 6 -3.87 10.57 -2.76
N MET A 7 -3.78 9.99 -1.57
CA MET A 7 -3.61 10.75 -0.31
C MET A 7 -2.24 11.44 -0.18
N ASN A 8 -1.19 10.92 -0.84
CA ASN A 8 0.20 11.38 -0.69
C ASN A 8 0.37 12.90 -0.82
N ALA A 9 -0.30 13.52 -1.80
CA ALA A 9 -0.15 14.95 -2.06
C ALA A 9 -0.56 15.84 -0.88
N PHE A 10 -1.41 15.33 0.01
CA PHE A 10 -1.89 16.00 1.21
C PHE A 10 -1.05 15.62 2.43
N VAL A 11 -0.86 14.33 2.67
CA VAL A 11 -0.14 13.81 3.83
C VAL A 11 1.31 14.30 3.86
N LEU A 12 2.00 14.33 2.71
CA LEU A 12 3.36 14.86 2.61
C LEU A 12 3.46 16.38 2.91
N LYS A 13 2.33 17.09 2.87
CA LYS A 13 2.22 18.50 3.27
C LYS A 13 1.70 18.68 4.69
N GLY A 14 1.72 17.65 5.51
CA GLY A 14 1.29 17.67 6.90
C GLY A 14 -0.23 17.74 7.09
N LYS A 15 -1.00 17.41 6.04
CA LYS A 15 -2.45 17.26 6.12
C LYS A 15 -2.83 15.84 6.52
N THR A 16 -4.04 15.66 7.03
CA THR A 16 -4.59 14.33 7.33
C THR A 16 -5.21 13.70 6.08
N ILE A 17 -5.50 12.39 6.15
CA ILE A 17 -6.30 11.72 5.10
C ILE A 17 -7.71 12.30 5.03
N PHE A 18 -8.28 12.77 6.14
CA PHE A 18 -9.60 13.39 6.17
C PHE A 18 -9.64 14.74 5.44
N ASP A 19 -8.55 15.53 5.51
CA ASP A 19 -8.41 16.75 4.71
C ASP A 19 -8.41 16.42 3.21
N ALA A 20 -7.70 15.36 2.82
CA ALA A 20 -7.66 14.89 1.44
C ALA A 20 -9.04 14.41 0.96
N ILE A 21 -9.71 13.60 1.77
CA ILE A 21 -11.07 13.09 1.49
C ILE A 21 -12.05 14.25 1.30
N ALA A 22 -11.99 15.26 2.18
CA ALA A 22 -12.86 16.43 2.10
C ALA A 22 -12.70 17.18 0.77
N VAL A 23 -11.46 17.37 0.30
CA VAL A 23 -11.17 17.99 -0.99
C VAL A 23 -11.67 17.12 -2.14
N TYR A 24 -11.40 15.81 -2.12
CA TYR A 24 -11.81 14.91 -3.20
C TYR A 24 -13.33 14.78 -3.32
N LYS A 25 -14.07 14.87 -2.21
CA LYS A 25 -15.56 14.89 -2.22
C LYS A 25 -16.13 16.06 -2.99
N THR A 26 -15.43 17.19 -3.07
CA THR A 26 -15.86 18.41 -3.76
C THR A 26 -15.22 18.57 -5.14
N THR A 27 -14.29 17.67 -5.49
CA THR A 27 -13.63 17.71 -6.81
C THR A 27 -14.50 17.05 -7.86
N GLU A 28 -14.89 17.81 -8.87
CA GLU A 28 -15.71 17.31 -9.97
C GLU A 28 -15.04 16.13 -10.70
N GLY A 29 -15.79 15.07 -10.94
CA GLY A 29 -15.32 13.86 -11.61
C GLY A 29 -14.57 12.88 -10.72
N MET A 30 -14.23 13.24 -9.48
CA MET A 30 -13.56 12.33 -8.55
C MET A 30 -14.53 11.27 -8.04
N THR A 31 -14.17 10.01 -8.18
CA THR A 31 -15.03 8.88 -7.83
C THR A 31 -14.38 7.90 -6.85
N HIS A 32 -13.06 7.82 -6.84
CA HIS A 32 -12.31 6.83 -6.08
C HIS A 32 -11.16 7.46 -5.31
N LEU A 33 -10.69 6.73 -4.29
CA LEU A 33 -9.54 7.06 -3.46
C LEU A 33 -8.54 5.92 -3.52
N GLU A 34 -7.26 6.25 -3.40
CA GLU A 34 -6.16 5.30 -3.28
C GLU A 34 -5.32 5.65 -2.06
N PHE A 35 -5.08 4.67 -1.21
CA PHE A 35 -4.32 4.80 0.03
C PHE A 35 -2.96 4.11 -0.05
N ASN A 36 -1.99 4.59 0.71
CA ASN A 36 -0.80 3.81 1.04
C ASN A 36 -1.05 3.03 2.33
N TYR A 37 -0.69 1.76 2.35
CA TYR A 37 -0.72 0.94 3.54
C TYR A 37 0.72 0.69 4.03
N PRO A 38 1.00 0.79 5.34
CA PRO A 38 0.06 1.13 6.44
C PRO A 38 -0.10 2.64 6.67
N GLU A 39 0.69 3.50 6.03
CA GLU A 39 0.87 4.92 6.36
C GLU A 39 -0.43 5.73 6.49
N HIS A 40 -1.39 5.48 5.61
CA HIS A 40 -2.64 6.24 5.55
C HIS A 40 -3.78 5.61 6.33
N ILE A 41 -3.56 4.40 6.88
CA ILE A 41 -4.59 3.62 7.56
C ILE A 41 -4.25 3.42 9.04
N ALA A 42 -2.98 3.17 9.35
CA ALA A 42 -2.55 2.90 10.72
C ALA A 42 -2.94 4.04 11.67
N GLY A 43 -3.63 3.68 12.75
CA GLY A 43 -4.07 4.62 13.78
C GLY A 43 -5.42 5.31 13.52
N TYR A 44 -6.09 4.99 12.41
CA TYR A 44 -7.44 5.47 12.12
C TYR A 44 -8.48 4.35 12.25
N ASP A 45 -9.67 4.70 12.69
CA ASP A 45 -10.82 3.81 12.68
C ASP A 45 -11.38 3.69 11.25
N LEU A 46 -11.57 2.46 10.77
CA LEU A 46 -12.07 2.20 9.42
C LEU A 46 -13.50 2.70 9.21
N GLU A 47 -14.33 2.68 10.24
CA GLU A 47 -15.71 3.21 10.16
C GLU A 47 -15.70 4.74 10.05
N GLU A 48 -14.73 5.42 10.69
CA GLU A 48 -14.56 6.86 10.52
C GLU A 48 -14.12 7.18 9.09
N ILE A 49 -13.20 6.39 8.51
CA ILE A 49 -12.79 6.53 7.12
C ILE A 49 -13.98 6.33 6.18
N LYS A 50 -14.75 5.25 6.34
CA LYS A 50 -15.97 4.96 5.55
C LYS A 50 -16.96 6.13 5.61
N LYS A 51 -17.23 6.63 6.82
CA LYS A 51 -18.13 7.76 7.03
C LYS A 51 -17.63 9.04 6.35
N ALA A 52 -16.33 9.32 6.43
CA ALA A 52 -15.74 10.50 5.80
C ALA A 52 -15.81 10.42 4.27
N MET A 53 -15.59 9.24 3.69
CA MET A 53 -15.62 9.01 2.24
C MET A 53 -17.00 9.31 1.63
N GLY A 54 -18.08 8.99 2.31
CA GLY A 54 -19.44 9.18 1.78
C GLY A 54 -19.66 8.37 0.50
N ASN A 55 -19.83 9.05 -0.65
CA ASN A 55 -20.07 8.41 -1.93
C ASN A 55 -18.79 8.01 -2.69
N LEU A 56 -17.62 8.42 -2.22
CA LEU A 56 -16.35 8.01 -2.81
C LEU A 56 -16.10 6.53 -2.50
N LYS A 57 -15.48 5.82 -3.46
CA LYS A 57 -15.12 4.41 -3.34
C LYS A 57 -13.63 4.26 -3.16
N VAL A 58 -13.18 3.15 -2.63
CA VAL A 58 -11.76 2.79 -2.63
C VAL A 58 -11.41 2.09 -3.95
N ASN A 59 -10.39 2.58 -4.65
CA ASN A 59 -9.80 1.87 -5.79
C ASN A 59 -8.94 0.72 -5.27
N GLY A 60 -7.99 1.04 -4.39
CA GLY A 60 -7.07 0.07 -3.85
C GLY A 60 -6.06 0.67 -2.89
N PHE A 61 -5.17 -0.20 -2.42
CA PHE A 61 -4.05 0.17 -1.58
C PHE A 61 -2.71 -0.05 -2.28
N ALA A 62 -1.76 0.88 -2.08
CA ALA A 62 -0.36 0.67 -2.40
C ALA A 62 0.39 0.28 -1.12
N VAL A 63 0.89 -0.95 -1.04
CA VAL A 63 1.69 -1.40 0.10
C VAL A 63 3.06 -0.75 0.05
N ARG A 64 3.46 -0.15 1.16
CA ARG A 64 4.71 0.58 1.31
C ARG A 64 5.50 0.03 2.49
N TRP A 65 6.54 -0.70 2.19
CA TRP A 65 7.51 -1.11 3.20
C TRP A 65 8.52 0.03 3.41
N ARG A 66 8.72 0.42 4.66
CA ARG A 66 9.61 1.53 5.03
C ARG A 66 10.71 1.03 5.97
N LYS A 67 10.77 1.56 7.17
CA LYS A 67 11.81 1.18 8.15
C LYS A 67 11.87 -0.33 8.35
N GLY A 68 13.07 -0.89 8.34
CA GLY A 68 13.32 -2.31 8.56
C GLY A 68 13.34 -3.17 7.29
N PHE A 69 12.99 -2.61 6.12
CA PHE A 69 12.94 -3.35 4.86
C PHE A 69 13.93 -2.81 3.80
N LEU A 70 14.98 -2.13 4.23
CA LEU A 70 15.96 -1.53 3.31
C LEU A 70 16.76 -2.56 2.51
N ASP A 71 16.91 -3.77 3.06
CA ASP A 71 17.65 -4.87 2.43
C ASP A 71 16.72 -5.83 1.66
N GLY A 72 15.52 -5.41 1.35
CA GLY A 72 14.51 -6.17 0.62
C GLY A 72 13.19 -6.31 1.39
N ASN A 73 12.14 -6.59 0.65
CA ASN A 73 10.82 -6.90 1.18
C ASN A 73 10.58 -8.42 1.09
N PHE A 74 10.16 -8.91 -0.07
CA PHE A 74 9.97 -10.34 -0.33
C PHE A 74 11.28 -11.09 -0.57
N THR A 75 12.35 -10.39 -0.86
CA THR A 75 13.69 -10.94 -1.03
C THR A 75 14.63 -10.64 0.14
N ASN A 76 14.09 -10.18 1.26
CA ASN A 76 14.89 -9.89 2.44
C ASN A 76 15.68 -11.13 2.87
N PRO A 77 16.99 -11.00 3.14
CA PRO A 77 17.82 -12.13 3.60
C PRO A 77 17.42 -12.64 4.99
N ASP A 78 16.74 -11.81 5.78
CA ASP A 78 16.15 -12.20 7.07
C ASP A 78 14.75 -12.78 6.82
N ASP A 79 14.58 -14.07 7.11
CA ASP A 79 13.34 -14.80 6.91
C ASP A 79 12.16 -14.23 7.71
N ASP A 80 12.40 -13.72 8.92
CA ASP A 80 11.36 -13.11 9.75
C ASP A 80 10.87 -11.80 9.15
N LEU A 81 11.79 -10.98 8.61
CA LEU A 81 11.42 -9.75 7.90
C LEU A 81 10.69 -10.06 6.59
N ARG A 82 11.12 -11.10 5.86
CA ARG A 82 10.43 -11.53 4.65
C ARG A 82 9.00 -11.97 4.97
N GLN A 83 8.81 -12.81 5.99
CA GLN A 83 7.46 -13.22 6.42
C GLN A 83 6.61 -12.02 6.85
N LYS A 84 7.18 -11.09 7.61
CA LYS A 84 6.50 -9.86 8.00
C LYS A 84 6.08 -9.00 6.80
N ALA A 85 6.87 -8.98 5.73
CA ALA A 85 6.48 -8.27 4.51
C ALA A 85 5.26 -8.93 3.84
N ILE A 86 5.19 -10.24 3.84
CA ILE A 86 4.05 -11.02 3.33
C ILE A 86 2.80 -10.77 4.18
N ASP A 87 2.93 -10.87 5.50
CA ASP A 87 1.83 -10.66 6.43
C ASP A 87 1.24 -9.25 6.29
N MET A 88 2.10 -8.24 6.13
CA MET A 88 1.66 -6.87 5.85
C MET A 88 0.83 -6.76 4.56
N CYS A 89 1.15 -7.54 3.53
CA CYS A 89 0.35 -7.59 2.30
C CYS A 89 -1.03 -8.21 2.55
N LYS A 90 -1.10 -9.28 3.33
CA LYS A 90 -2.36 -9.93 3.70
C LYS A 90 -3.25 -8.98 4.51
N GLU A 91 -2.68 -8.31 5.51
CA GLU A 91 -3.39 -7.30 6.28
C GLU A 91 -3.89 -6.14 5.41
N ALA A 92 -3.05 -5.67 4.46
CA ALA A 92 -3.44 -4.64 3.51
C ALA A 92 -4.60 -5.09 2.62
N ALA A 93 -4.59 -6.34 2.15
CA ALA A 93 -5.64 -6.91 1.32
C ALA A 93 -6.97 -7.02 2.08
N ASP A 94 -6.93 -7.50 3.32
CA ASP A 94 -8.11 -7.60 4.17
C ASP A 94 -8.70 -6.23 4.49
N THR A 95 -7.87 -5.27 4.87
CA THR A 95 -8.29 -3.88 5.16
C THR A 95 -8.83 -3.19 3.91
N CYS A 96 -8.18 -3.39 2.76
CA CYS A 96 -8.64 -2.84 1.47
C CYS A 96 -10.04 -3.37 1.12
N ARG A 97 -10.23 -4.68 1.26
CA ARG A 97 -11.54 -5.33 1.03
C ARG A 97 -12.61 -4.81 1.98
N GLU A 98 -12.29 -4.62 3.27
CA GLU A 98 -13.21 -4.06 4.26
C GLU A 98 -13.65 -2.65 3.90
N LEU A 99 -12.78 -1.83 3.31
CA LEU A 99 -13.10 -0.50 2.79
C LEU A 99 -13.74 -0.53 1.38
N GLY A 100 -13.99 -1.73 0.82
CA GLY A 100 -14.65 -1.90 -0.47
C GLY A 100 -13.71 -1.75 -1.68
N GLY A 101 -12.40 -1.75 -1.48
CA GLY A 101 -11.40 -1.76 -2.55
C GLY A 101 -11.13 -3.17 -3.08
N SER A 102 -10.47 -3.27 -4.23
CA SER A 102 -10.23 -4.54 -4.92
C SER A 102 -8.83 -4.67 -5.53
N VAL A 103 -7.98 -3.67 -5.35
CA VAL A 103 -6.63 -3.65 -5.93
C VAL A 103 -5.59 -3.48 -4.85
N ILE A 104 -4.57 -4.34 -4.86
CA ILE A 104 -3.35 -4.16 -4.08
C ILE A 104 -2.19 -3.92 -5.04
N THR A 105 -1.52 -2.80 -4.88
CA THR A 105 -0.30 -2.46 -5.59
C THR A 105 0.90 -2.77 -4.71
N LEU A 106 1.74 -3.69 -5.13
CA LEU A 106 3.01 -4.02 -4.48
C LEU A 106 4.10 -3.11 -5.05
N TRP A 107 4.76 -2.36 -4.18
CA TRP A 107 5.86 -1.50 -4.58
C TRP A 107 7.17 -2.06 -4.03
N LEU A 108 7.77 -2.94 -4.80
CA LEU A 108 8.99 -3.69 -4.43
C LEU A 108 10.25 -2.84 -4.64
N GLU A 109 10.31 -1.66 -4.03
CA GLU A 109 11.37 -0.68 -4.25
C GLU A 109 12.74 -1.09 -3.67
N ASN A 110 12.74 -2.01 -2.71
CA ASN A 110 13.95 -2.48 -2.05
C ASN A 110 14.28 -3.95 -2.37
N ASP A 111 13.56 -4.59 -3.28
CA ASP A 111 13.84 -5.96 -3.71
C ASP A 111 14.82 -5.94 -4.88
N GLY A 112 16.07 -6.22 -4.59
CA GLY A 112 17.17 -6.21 -5.54
C GLY A 112 18.33 -5.31 -5.11
N PHE A 113 19.33 -5.20 -5.97
CA PHE A 113 20.50 -4.36 -5.77
C PHE A 113 20.86 -3.61 -7.04
N ASP A 114 21.54 -2.46 -6.89
CA ASP A 114 21.91 -1.58 -7.99
C ASP A 114 22.96 -2.19 -8.93
N TYR A 115 23.74 -3.16 -8.44
CA TYR A 115 24.83 -3.76 -9.22
C TYR A 115 24.54 -5.23 -9.55
N PRO A 116 24.81 -5.67 -10.80
CA PRO A 116 24.76 -7.07 -11.18
C PRO A 116 25.68 -7.93 -10.28
N PHE A 117 25.32 -9.19 -10.09
CA PHE A 117 26.09 -10.19 -9.33
C PHE A 117 26.19 -9.98 -7.81
N GLN A 118 25.45 -9.05 -7.23
CA GLN A 118 25.39 -8.89 -5.77
C GLN A 118 24.46 -9.89 -5.10
N MET A 119 23.54 -10.50 -5.86
CA MET A 119 22.62 -11.51 -5.36
C MET A 119 22.26 -12.54 -6.43
N ASP A 120 21.74 -13.66 -5.99
CA ASP A 120 21.13 -14.67 -6.88
C ASP A 120 19.71 -14.22 -7.28
N TYR A 121 19.59 -13.60 -8.46
CA TYR A 121 18.32 -13.10 -8.97
C TYR A 121 17.30 -14.21 -9.27
N GLU A 122 17.75 -15.42 -9.57
CA GLU A 122 16.83 -16.56 -9.76
C GLU A 122 16.20 -16.97 -8.43
N HIS A 123 17.00 -16.99 -7.36
CA HIS A 123 16.50 -17.23 -6.01
C HIS A 123 15.51 -16.15 -5.58
N CYS A 124 15.87 -14.87 -5.77
CA CYS A 124 14.98 -13.75 -5.44
C CYS A 124 13.66 -13.79 -6.21
N TRP A 125 13.70 -14.14 -7.49
CA TRP A 125 12.50 -14.30 -8.29
C TRP A 125 11.59 -15.40 -7.75
N ARG A 126 12.16 -16.54 -7.35
CA ARG A 126 11.39 -17.62 -6.69
C ARG A 126 10.74 -17.13 -5.40
N GLN A 127 11.48 -16.41 -4.55
CA GLN A 127 10.94 -15.84 -3.30
C GLN A 127 9.77 -14.89 -3.57
N ILE A 128 9.89 -13.99 -4.56
CA ILE A 128 8.81 -13.07 -4.94
C ILE A 128 7.57 -13.85 -5.42
N VAL A 129 7.77 -14.87 -6.27
CA VAL A 129 6.67 -15.70 -6.78
C VAL A 129 5.97 -16.47 -5.65
N GLU A 130 6.73 -17.01 -4.71
CA GLU A 130 6.19 -17.71 -3.53
C GLU A 130 5.40 -16.74 -2.64
N ALA A 131 5.97 -15.58 -2.33
CA ALA A 131 5.31 -14.56 -1.52
C ALA A 131 3.98 -14.06 -2.12
N VAL A 132 3.91 -13.91 -3.45
CA VAL A 132 2.68 -13.48 -4.13
C VAL A 132 1.63 -14.59 -4.20
N ARG A 133 2.05 -15.86 -4.13
CA ARG A 133 1.13 -17.01 -4.12
C ARG A 133 0.52 -17.29 -2.76
N GLU A 134 1.19 -16.89 -1.69
CA GLU A 134 0.73 -17.07 -0.32
C GLU A 134 -0.42 -16.11 0.04
#